data_82a35a428a039219412850b75b4cf9df
#
_entry.id   82a35a428a039219412850b75b4cf9df
#
_cell.length_a   1.000
_cell.length_b   1.000
_cell.length_c   1.000
_cell.angle_alpha   90.00
_cell.angle_beta   90.00
_cell.angle_gamma   90.00
#
_symmetry.space_group_name_H-M   'P 1'
#
loop_
_entity.id
_entity.type
_entity.pdbx_description
1 polymer ?
#
loop_
_entity_poly.entity_id
_entity_poly.type
_entity_poly.pdbx_seq_one_letter_code
_entity_poly.pdbx_strand_id
1 'polypeptide(L)'
;MTQIAIKDNKQFYLQEYEAKREKVSYSYKTMEHFRKMYPDNEFYFIIGADSLFSIETWKHPERLFKACIILAACRDEAATKESLNGQIQMLKGKYGAHIKFLAMPLEHVSSHEIRKLIESGEPVSEYIPAESRSLHQKGRTVWIRKSKKSVKN
;
A
#
# COMPACT_ATOMS: atom_id res chain seq x y z
N MET A 1 10.53 -10.24 3.76
CA MET A 1 10.87 -8.82 4.00
C MET A 1 9.91 -8.16 4.99
N THR A 2 8.62 -8.09 4.72
CA THR A 2 7.64 -7.43 5.61
C THR A 2 7.71 -7.94 7.05
N GLN A 3 7.72 -9.24 7.28
CA GLN A 3 7.84 -9.83 8.63
C GLN A 3 9.10 -9.37 9.36
N ILE A 4 10.23 -9.22 8.65
CA ILE A 4 11.47 -8.71 9.23
C ILE A 4 11.32 -7.23 9.59
N ALA A 5 10.71 -6.44 8.72
CA ALA A 5 10.56 -5.01 8.92
C ALA A 5 9.66 -4.66 10.13
N ILE A 6 8.70 -5.52 10.47
CA ILE A 6 7.74 -5.27 11.55
C ILE A 6 8.04 -6.04 12.84
N LYS A 7 9.10 -6.86 12.88
CA LYS A 7 9.37 -7.81 13.99
C LYS A 7 9.48 -7.13 15.36
N ASP A 8 10.04 -5.92 15.40
CA ASP A 8 10.30 -5.18 16.63
C ASP A 8 9.12 -4.31 17.09
N ASN A 9 8.05 -4.27 16.30
CA ASN A 9 6.83 -3.53 16.63
C ASN A 9 5.68 -4.49 16.96
N LYS A 10 5.35 -4.60 18.24
CA LYS A 10 4.30 -5.49 18.76
C LYS A 10 2.89 -5.13 18.29
N GLN A 11 2.69 -3.95 17.72
CA GLN A 11 1.40 -3.50 17.20
C GLN A 11 1.17 -3.97 15.76
N PHE A 12 2.19 -4.48 15.07
CA PHE A 12 2.09 -4.94 13.70
C PHE A 12 2.05 -6.47 13.60
N TYR A 13 1.13 -6.96 12.80
CA TYR A 13 0.98 -8.38 12.51
C TYR A 13 0.97 -8.61 11.00
N LEU A 14 1.74 -9.58 10.52
CA LEU A 14 1.69 -10.01 9.14
C LEU A 14 0.50 -10.95 8.93
N GLN A 15 -0.46 -10.50 8.12
CA GLN A 15 -1.57 -11.34 7.68
C GLN A 15 -1.27 -11.94 6.30
N GLU A 16 -1.28 -13.27 6.23
CA GLU A 16 -0.96 -14.01 5.00
C GLU A 16 -2.22 -14.43 4.22
N TYR A 17 -3.40 -13.93 4.58
CA TYR A 17 -4.66 -14.32 3.96
C TYR A 17 -4.65 -14.21 2.43
N GLU A 18 -4.13 -13.10 1.91
CA GLU A 18 -4.03 -12.89 0.46
C GLU A 18 -2.89 -13.71 -0.16
N ALA A 19 -1.76 -13.83 0.53
CA ALA A 19 -0.58 -14.55 0.03
C ALA A 19 -0.81 -16.08 -0.12
N LYS A 20 -1.71 -16.64 0.69
CA LYS A 20 -2.08 -18.07 0.65
C LYS A 20 -3.15 -18.40 -0.39
N ARG A 21 -3.67 -17.40 -1.10
CA ARG A 21 -4.71 -17.61 -2.12
C ARG A 21 -4.09 -17.75 -3.51
N GLU A 22 -4.48 -18.78 -4.22
CA GLU A 22 -4.09 -19.00 -5.62
C GLU A 22 -4.81 -18.07 -6.60
N LYS A 23 -5.91 -17.43 -6.18
CA LYS A 23 -6.74 -16.55 -7.01
C LYS A 23 -6.39 -15.08 -6.78
N VAL A 24 -6.74 -14.24 -7.76
CA VAL A 24 -6.61 -12.78 -7.64
C VAL A 24 -7.29 -12.29 -6.37
N SER A 25 -6.54 -11.55 -5.55
CA SER A 25 -7.06 -10.90 -4.35
C SER A 25 -7.65 -9.55 -4.71
N TYR A 26 -8.83 -9.28 -4.16
CA TYR A 26 -9.52 -8.00 -4.30
C TYR A 26 -9.71 -7.39 -2.91
N SER A 27 -9.38 -6.13 -2.74
CA SER A 27 -9.41 -5.43 -1.45
C SER A 27 -10.77 -5.55 -0.74
N TYR A 28 -11.88 -5.45 -1.48
CA TYR A 28 -13.21 -5.62 -0.88
C TYR A 28 -13.42 -7.00 -0.25
N LYS A 29 -12.94 -8.07 -0.91
CA LYS A 29 -13.06 -9.44 -0.36
C LYS A 29 -12.23 -9.64 0.89
N THR A 30 -11.05 -9.06 0.92
CA THR A 30 -10.15 -9.10 2.07
C THR A 30 -10.78 -8.39 3.27
N MET A 31 -11.32 -7.18 3.05
CA MET A 31 -11.95 -6.42 4.13
C MET A 31 -13.25 -7.06 4.63
N GLU A 32 -14.08 -7.60 3.74
CA GLU A 32 -15.28 -8.36 4.12
C GLU A 32 -14.92 -9.63 4.93
N HIS A 33 -13.84 -10.31 4.56
CA HIS A 33 -13.36 -11.47 5.29
C HIS A 33 -12.98 -11.10 6.73
N PHE A 34 -12.18 -10.05 6.92
CA PHE A 34 -11.78 -9.61 8.26
C PHE A 34 -12.96 -9.09 9.08
N ARG A 35 -13.87 -8.34 8.47
CA ARG A 35 -15.09 -7.88 9.14
C ARG A 35 -15.97 -9.04 9.61
N LYS A 36 -16.03 -10.14 8.84
CA LYS A 36 -16.76 -11.35 9.23
C LYS A 36 -16.05 -12.09 10.36
N MET A 37 -14.71 -12.14 10.35
CA MET A 37 -13.94 -12.80 11.41
C MET A 37 -13.94 -12.03 12.73
N TYR A 38 -14.00 -10.71 12.66
CA TYR A 38 -13.91 -9.81 13.81
C TYR A 38 -15.05 -8.77 13.74
N PRO A 39 -16.29 -9.17 13.99
CA PRO A 39 -17.48 -8.31 13.77
C PRO A 39 -17.51 -7.07 14.63
N ASP A 40 -16.90 -7.12 15.83
CA ASP A 40 -16.86 -6.01 16.79
C ASP A 40 -15.74 -5.01 16.52
N ASN A 41 -14.86 -5.30 15.52
CA ASN A 41 -13.75 -4.43 15.20
C ASN A 41 -14.11 -3.43 14.10
N GLU A 42 -13.61 -2.22 14.24
CA GLU A 42 -13.61 -1.21 13.18
C GLU A 42 -12.34 -1.36 12.34
N PHE A 43 -12.50 -1.46 11.02
CA PHE A 43 -11.38 -1.64 10.10
C PHE A 43 -11.08 -0.35 9.35
N TYR A 44 -9.80 -0.03 9.27
CA TYR A 44 -9.25 1.07 8.50
C TYR A 44 -8.38 0.53 7.37
N PHE A 45 -8.63 0.98 6.14
CA PHE A 45 -7.85 0.60 4.97
C PHE A 45 -7.06 1.81 4.48
N ILE A 46 -5.74 1.75 4.62
CA ILE A 46 -4.83 2.86 4.28
C ILE A 46 -4.48 2.80 2.80
N ILE A 47 -4.71 3.89 2.08
CA ILE A 47 -4.33 4.05 0.66
C ILE A 47 -3.67 5.41 0.44
N GLY A 48 -2.84 5.51 -0.60
CA GLY A 48 -2.33 6.80 -1.05
C GLY A 48 -3.42 7.63 -1.73
N ALA A 49 -3.22 8.94 -1.80
CA ALA A 49 -4.13 9.87 -2.48
C ALA A 49 -4.40 9.46 -3.94
N ASP A 50 -3.37 9.05 -4.68
CA ASP A 50 -3.49 8.57 -6.07
C ASP A 50 -4.48 7.41 -6.21
N SER A 51 -4.42 6.48 -5.25
CA SER A 51 -5.34 5.35 -5.20
C SER A 51 -6.78 5.78 -4.90
N LEU A 52 -6.98 6.84 -4.11
CA LEU A 52 -8.31 7.38 -3.86
C LEU A 52 -8.93 7.97 -5.12
N PHE A 53 -8.17 8.67 -5.95
CA PHE A 53 -8.65 9.19 -7.23
C PHE A 53 -9.04 8.09 -8.22
N SER A 54 -8.40 6.95 -8.16
CA SER A 54 -8.66 5.80 -9.03
C SER A 54 -9.55 4.71 -8.42
N ILE A 55 -10.02 4.86 -7.17
CA ILE A 55 -10.70 3.80 -6.41
C ILE A 55 -12.00 3.32 -7.08
N GLU A 56 -12.67 4.17 -7.86
CA GLU A 56 -13.88 3.80 -8.60
C GLU A 56 -13.60 2.79 -9.71
N THR A 57 -12.37 2.67 -10.17
CA THR A 57 -11.95 1.66 -11.15
C THR A 57 -11.69 0.29 -10.53
N TRP A 58 -11.66 0.21 -9.21
CA TRP A 58 -11.42 -1.03 -8.49
C TRP A 58 -12.63 -1.95 -8.57
N LYS A 59 -12.39 -3.24 -8.38
CA LYS A 59 -13.49 -4.22 -8.40
C LYS A 59 -14.38 -4.04 -7.16
N HIS A 60 -15.66 -3.70 -7.39
CA HIS A 60 -16.68 -3.51 -6.35
C HIS A 60 -16.27 -2.50 -5.25
N PRO A 61 -16.01 -1.23 -5.61
CA PRO A 61 -15.62 -0.21 -4.63
C PRO A 61 -16.72 0.04 -3.59
N GLU A 62 -18.00 -0.08 -3.97
CA GLU A 62 -19.16 0.05 -3.08
C GLU A 62 -19.15 -0.97 -1.93
N ARG A 63 -18.59 -2.16 -2.17
CA ARG A 63 -18.45 -3.19 -1.13
C ARG A 63 -17.27 -2.89 -0.21
N LEU A 64 -16.18 -2.35 -0.76
CA LEU A 64 -15.03 -1.92 0.04
C LEU A 64 -15.43 -0.82 1.01
N PHE A 65 -16.15 0.21 0.54
CA PHE A 65 -16.61 1.32 1.38
C PHE A 65 -17.56 0.87 2.50
N LYS A 66 -18.36 -0.18 2.27
CA LYS A 66 -19.20 -0.78 3.33
C LYS A 66 -18.42 -1.60 4.34
N ALA A 67 -17.28 -2.13 3.95
CA ALA A 67 -16.51 -3.04 4.79
C ALA A 67 -15.52 -2.34 5.71
N CYS A 68 -15.05 -1.13 5.37
CA CYS A 68 -14.03 -0.43 6.15
C CYS A 68 -14.10 1.09 5.96
N ILE A 69 -13.43 1.80 6.84
CA ILE A 69 -13.12 3.22 6.70
C ILE A 69 -11.84 3.35 5.87
N ILE A 70 -11.84 4.23 4.88
CA ILE A 70 -10.65 4.52 4.09
C ILE A 70 -9.82 5.61 4.80
N LEU A 71 -8.53 5.38 4.97
CA LEU A 71 -7.57 6.39 5.37
C LEU A 71 -6.77 6.81 4.15
N ALA A 72 -7.06 8.00 3.63
CA ALA A 72 -6.36 8.56 2.47
C ALA A 72 -5.09 9.28 2.93
N ALA A 73 -3.94 8.64 2.72
CA ALA A 73 -2.63 9.20 3.05
C ALA A 73 -2.19 10.18 1.95
N CYS A 74 -1.91 11.42 2.35
CA CYS A 74 -1.39 12.44 1.45
C CYS A 74 -0.04 12.91 1.95
N ARG A 75 0.91 12.95 1.02
CA ARG A 75 2.28 13.41 1.28
C ARG A 75 2.46 14.89 0.98
N ASP A 76 1.49 15.53 0.33
CA ASP A 76 1.68 16.82 -0.34
C ASP A 76 0.70 17.93 0.03
N GLU A 77 1.11 19.07 -0.41
CA GLU A 77 0.76 20.47 -0.33
C GLU A 77 -0.75 20.84 -0.42
N ALA A 78 -1.05 22.10 -0.14
CA ALA A 78 -2.40 22.64 -0.03
C ALA A 78 -3.31 22.36 -1.25
N ALA A 79 -2.79 22.41 -2.49
CA ALA A 79 -3.55 22.14 -3.70
C ALA A 79 -4.05 20.70 -3.80
N THR A 80 -3.25 19.74 -3.36
CA THR A 80 -3.64 18.32 -3.31
C THR A 80 -4.73 18.06 -2.27
N LYS A 81 -4.71 18.81 -1.15
CA LYS A 81 -5.74 18.70 -0.11
C LYS A 81 -7.12 19.14 -0.61
N GLU A 82 -7.20 20.21 -1.38
CA GLU A 82 -8.46 20.70 -1.93
C GLU A 82 -9.07 19.71 -2.93
N SER A 83 -8.26 19.23 -3.87
CA SER A 83 -8.67 18.19 -4.82
C SER A 83 -9.10 16.89 -4.11
N LEU A 84 -8.37 16.51 -3.07
CA LEU A 84 -8.67 15.32 -2.27
C LEU A 84 -9.99 15.48 -1.51
N ASN A 85 -10.25 16.65 -0.94
CA ASN A 85 -11.52 16.94 -0.29
C ASN A 85 -12.70 16.86 -1.27
N GLY A 86 -12.55 17.37 -2.48
CA GLY A 86 -13.55 17.23 -3.54
C GLY A 86 -13.86 15.77 -3.86
N GLN A 87 -12.82 14.94 -4.03
CA GLN A 87 -12.96 13.52 -4.26
C GLN A 87 -13.63 12.79 -3.09
N ILE A 88 -13.25 13.12 -1.85
CA ILE A 88 -13.87 12.55 -0.64
C ILE A 88 -15.37 12.88 -0.59
N GLN A 89 -15.76 14.13 -0.84
CA GLN A 89 -17.17 14.52 -0.82
C GLN A 89 -17.97 13.81 -1.92
N MET A 90 -17.42 13.67 -3.11
CA MET A 90 -18.04 12.93 -4.21
C MET A 90 -18.25 11.46 -3.84
N LEU A 91 -17.23 10.77 -3.33
CA LEU A 91 -17.33 9.36 -2.94
C LEU A 91 -18.28 9.17 -1.76
N LYS A 92 -18.31 10.10 -0.81
CA LYS A 92 -19.27 10.10 0.30
C LYS A 92 -20.71 10.24 -0.20
N GLY A 93 -20.96 11.16 -1.13
CA GLY A 93 -22.30 11.35 -1.70
C GLY A 93 -22.77 10.16 -2.53
N LYS A 94 -21.88 9.59 -3.35
CA LYS A 94 -22.21 8.51 -4.28
C LYS A 94 -22.33 7.13 -3.63
N TYR A 95 -21.47 6.81 -2.67
CA TYR A 95 -21.33 5.47 -2.09
C TYR A 95 -21.63 5.39 -0.59
N GLY A 96 -21.87 6.54 0.08
CA GLY A 96 -21.91 6.60 1.54
C GLY A 96 -20.56 6.28 2.18
N ALA A 97 -19.45 6.52 1.47
CA ALA A 97 -18.13 6.13 1.91
C ALA A 97 -17.68 6.90 3.16
N HIS A 98 -17.11 6.20 4.12
CA HIS A 98 -16.41 6.80 5.27
C HIS A 98 -14.93 6.93 4.93
N ILE A 99 -14.48 8.17 4.68
CA ILE A 99 -13.10 8.46 4.29
C ILE A 99 -12.55 9.50 5.25
N LYS A 100 -11.37 9.22 5.84
CA LYS A 100 -10.63 10.14 6.69
C LYS A 100 -9.31 10.50 6.02
N PHE A 101 -8.94 11.76 6.13
CA PHE A 101 -7.64 12.23 5.67
C PHE A 101 -6.56 11.85 6.70
N LEU A 102 -5.45 11.30 6.23
CA LEU A 102 -4.27 11.00 7.02
C LEU A 102 -3.12 11.89 6.54
N ALA A 103 -2.81 12.93 7.31
CA ALA A 103 -1.63 13.74 7.06
C ALA A 103 -0.38 12.93 7.39
N MET A 104 0.53 12.81 6.43
CA MET A 104 1.81 12.15 6.62
C MET A 104 2.95 13.14 6.44
N PRO A 105 4.06 12.98 7.18
CA PRO A 105 5.27 13.72 6.88
C PRO A 105 5.71 13.50 5.44
N LEU A 106 6.32 14.53 4.86
CA LEU A 106 6.87 14.43 3.52
C LEU A 106 8.12 13.54 3.56
N GLU A 107 8.01 12.35 3.03
CA GLU A 107 9.14 11.44 2.84
C GLU A 107 9.56 11.49 1.37
N HIS A 108 10.73 12.05 1.10
CA HIS A 108 11.27 12.24 -0.26
C HIS A 108 11.82 10.97 -0.89
N VAL A 109 11.39 9.81 -0.40
CA VAL A 109 11.89 8.51 -0.87
C VAL A 109 10.77 7.65 -1.43
N SER A 110 10.98 7.12 -2.62
CA SER A 110 10.06 6.16 -3.25
C SER A 110 10.72 4.79 -3.41
N SER A 111 9.89 3.74 -3.52
CA SER A 111 10.40 2.39 -3.83
C SER A 111 11.19 2.34 -5.15
N HIS A 112 10.91 3.25 -6.07
CA HIS A 112 11.64 3.36 -7.33
C HIS A 112 13.05 3.91 -7.12
N GLU A 113 13.18 4.97 -6.33
CA GLU A 113 14.48 5.57 -5.97
C GLU A 113 15.33 4.61 -5.17
N ILE A 114 14.76 3.93 -4.17
CA ILE A 114 15.48 2.90 -3.42
C ILE A 114 16.05 1.82 -4.35
N ARG A 115 15.29 1.38 -5.36
CA ARG A 115 15.79 0.40 -6.33
C ARG A 115 16.92 0.95 -7.17
N LYS A 116 16.85 2.19 -7.61
CA LYS A 116 17.95 2.84 -8.36
C LYS A 116 19.22 2.94 -7.52
N LEU A 117 19.11 3.35 -6.26
CA LEU A 117 20.25 3.39 -5.32
C LEU A 117 20.89 2.01 -5.16
N ILE A 118 20.08 0.95 -5.04
CA ILE A 118 20.59 -0.42 -4.96
C ILE A 118 21.31 -0.83 -6.25
N GLU A 119 20.76 -0.50 -7.41
CA GLU A 119 21.34 -0.79 -8.72
C GLU A 119 22.65 -0.04 -8.96
N SER A 120 22.78 1.19 -8.48
CA SER A 120 24.00 1.98 -8.53
C SER A 120 25.05 1.62 -7.48
N GLY A 121 24.68 0.75 -6.50
CA GLY A 121 25.58 0.35 -5.42
C GLY A 121 25.66 1.38 -4.29
N GLU A 122 24.76 2.35 -4.27
CA GLU A 122 24.72 3.39 -3.24
C GLU A 122 24.12 2.90 -1.91
N PRO A 123 24.48 3.52 -0.78
CA PRO A 123 24.00 3.10 0.52
C PRO A 123 22.51 3.37 0.69
N VAL A 124 21.75 2.34 1.08
CA VAL A 124 20.30 2.40 1.36
C VAL A 124 19.97 2.16 2.83
N SER A 125 20.95 2.41 3.70
CA SER A 125 20.85 2.11 5.13
C SER A 125 19.77 2.89 5.87
N GLU A 126 19.47 4.08 5.42
CA GLU A 126 18.46 4.95 6.00
C GLU A 126 17.03 4.53 5.65
N TYR A 127 16.85 3.84 4.52
CA TYR A 127 15.54 3.51 3.96
C TYR A 127 15.12 2.05 4.18
N ILE A 128 16.09 1.17 4.45
CA ILE A 128 15.83 -0.27 4.56
C ILE A 128 16.47 -0.83 5.83
N PRO A 129 15.71 -1.57 6.68
CA PRO A 129 16.26 -2.26 7.85
C PRO A 129 17.44 -3.15 7.46
N ALA A 130 18.48 -3.19 8.32
CA ALA A 130 19.73 -3.90 8.06
C ALA A 130 19.53 -5.37 7.63
N GLU A 131 18.60 -6.06 8.27
CA GLU A 131 18.29 -7.46 7.96
C GLU A 131 17.58 -7.62 6.60
N SER A 132 16.77 -6.64 6.19
CA SER A 132 16.15 -6.64 4.87
C SER A 132 17.18 -6.44 3.75
N ARG A 133 18.28 -5.71 4.02
CA ARG A 133 19.39 -5.51 3.09
C ARG A 133 20.12 -6.82 2.78
N SER A 134 20.35 -7.65 3.79
CA SER A 134 21.02 -8.94 3.63
C SER A 134 20.27 -9.90 2.69
N LEU A 135 18.94 -9.82 2.65
CA LEU A 135 18.12 -10.58 1.72
C LEU A 135 18.24 -10.07 0.29
N HIS A 136 18.40 -8.75 0.12
CA HIS A 136 18.58 -8.14 -1.18
C HIS A 136 19.92 -8.54 -1.82
N GLN A 137 21.00 -8.51 -1.04
CA GLN A 137 22.34 -8.90 -1.50
C GLN A 137 22.45 -10.38 -1.87
N LYS A 138 21.65 -11.25 -1.23
CA LYS A 138 21.62 -12.70 -1.52
C LYS A 138 20.77 -13.06 -2.75
N GLY A 139 20.28 -12.08 -3.52
CA GLY A 139 19.50 -12.31 -4.73
C GLY A 139 18.15 -13.04 -4.54
N ARG A 140 17.67 -13.14 -3.30
CA ARG A 140 16.44 -13.87 -2.93
C ARG A 140 15.18 -13.01 -2.99
N THR A 141 15.28 -11.75 -3.41
CA THR A 141 14.14 -10.87 -3.54
C THR A 141 13.75 -10.68 -5.00
N VAL A 142 12.48 -10.90 -5.28
CA VAL A 142 11.80 -10.90 -6.59
C VAL A 142 11.83 -9.53 -7.32
N TRP A 143 12.66 -8.58 -6.87
CA TRP A 143 12.62 -7.19 -7.31
C TRP A 143 13.46 -6.85 -8.54
N ILE A 144 14.36 -7.73 -8.97
CA ILE A 144 15.14 -7.54 -10.18
C ILE A 144 14.55 -8.43 -11.27
N ARG A 145 13.54 -7.97 -11.98
CA ARG A 145 13.33 -8.43 -13.35
C ARG A 145 14.53 -7.97 -14.15
N LYS A 146 15.53 -8.85 -14.33
CA LYS A 146 16.53 -8.65 -15.38
C LYS A 146 15.76 -8.42 -16.67
N SER A 147 15.81 -7.20 -17.20
CA SER A 147 15.36 -6.95 -18.56
C SER A 147 16.16 -7.91 -19.46
N LYS A 148 15.47 -8.84 -20.10
CA LYS A 148 16.07 -9.65 -21.15
C LYS A 148 16.53 -8.65 -22.22
N LYS A 149 17.84 -8.39 -22.29
CA LYS A 149 18.43 -7.79 -23.48
C LYS A 149 18.09 -8.75 -24.61
N SER A 150 17.24 -8.30 -25.52
CA SER A 150 17.02 -8.98 -26.79
C SER A 150 18.36 -8.91 -27.54
N VAL A 151 19.06 -10.01 -27.57
CA VAL A 151 20.13 -10.22 -28.55
C VAL A 151 19.40 -10.36 -29.88
N LYS A 152 19.43 -9.30 -30.70
CA LYS A 152 19.14 -9.40 -32.11
C LYS A 152 20.42 -9.96 -32.76
N ASN A 153 20.35 -11.17 -33.28
CA ASN A 153 21.15 -11.62 -34.39
C ASN A 153 20.51 -11.10 -35.67
#